data_9f6264468f6bf98a86754f40f84e0d1f
#
_entry.id   9f6264468f6bf98a86754f40f84e0d1f
#
_cell.length_a   1.000
_cell.length_b   1.000
_cell.length_c   1.000
_cell.angle_alpha   90.00
_cell.angle_beta   90.00
_cell.angle_gamma   90.00
#
_symmetry.space_group_name_H-M   'P 1'
#
loop_
_entity.id
_entity.type
_entity.pdbx_description
1 polymer ?
#
loop_
_entity_poly.entity_id
_entity_poly.type
_entity_poly.pdbx_seq_one_letter_code
_entity_poly.pdbx_strand_id
1 'polypeptide(L)'
;MIRSTSLNCIRRPPILTKQETLRNFQHLRAQNRRISSLCCRVPQLQQLYIPVIPNTSFRFSQSRNFSLSPTTTVLHRRLFSAMSSSLTQEIKAPNGVVYQQPLGLFVGGEWIKSKAGNKIATINPSTEEEICQVYAAEEDDVDIAVAAARKAFKDPSWSDIETSERGRLLHKLADLVERDAKIIATIETMDNGKPYKTAFDEDVAGCIEVFRHYAGWADKIYGRTIDTSPKKLAYTRHEPIGVCAQIIPWNYPLLMGAWKLGPALATGNVVVMKTAEQTPLSVLYLCNLIKEAGFPPGVVNVLSGYGKTAGAALVQHLDVDKIAFTGSTFTGKQIMKMASVNLKNITLETGGKSPNIIFDDAEIDQAIKWTHSGIMSNMGQVCTATSRVYLHEKIYNQFIEEFKKFMAEVNVIGDPFEETTFQGPQVSKAQYDKILGYVETGLSEGAELISGGKKHGDKGYFIQPTIFAGVKDHMAISREEIFGPFVCFSSFKTEEEVIERANDTTYGLGAAVFTRDIERAHKVAAKLQAGMVWINSSNDSHTGIPFGGVKQSGKFVIIISPLSPINCRFFGGYVKHRFSTAFPLTVQISLTGIGRELGEYGLQAYTQAKAVHVNLGNRL
;
A
#
# COMPACT_ATOMS: atom_id res chain seq x y z
N MET A 1 -75.37 -4.45 10.10
CA MET A 1 -75.16 -5.80 10.66
C MET A 1 -73.68 -5.99 10.76
N ILE A 2 -73.10 -5.77 11.99
CA ILE A 2 -72.63 -6.78 12.95
C ILE A 2 -71.55 -7.70 12.31
N ARG A 3 -70.30 -7.70 12.74
CA ARG A 3 -69.68 -7.95 14.05
C ARG A 3 -68.21 -7.54 14.12
N SER A 4 -67.86 -6.99 15.27
CA SER A 4 -66.56 -6.84 15.89
C SER A 4 -65.83 -8.14 16.17
N THR A 5 -64.48 -8.13 16.13
CA THR A 5 -63.62 -8.95 17.06
C THR A 5 -62.25 -8.23 17.17
N SER A 6 -62.01 -7.66 18.26
CA SER A 6 -61.15 -7.90 19.43
C SER A 6 -59.65 -7.69 19.18
N LEU A 7 -59.12 -6.57 19.76
CA LEU A 7 -57.73 -6.28 20.07
C LEU A 7 -57.14 -7.32 21.03
N ASN A 8 -55.96 -7.83 20.70
CA ASN A 8 -55.11 -8.53 21.66
C ASN A 8 -53.99 -7.60 22.17
N CYS A 9 -54.04 -7.37 23.49
CA CYS A 9 -53.10 -6.62 24.29
C CYS A 9 -51.71 -7.31 24.31
N ILE A 10 -50.65 -6.63 23.87
CA ILE A 10 -49.26 -7.02 24.12
C ILE A 10 -48.89 -6.47 25.51
N ARG A 11 -48.69 -7.34 26.48
CA ARG A 11 -48.19 -7.02 27.83
C ARG A 11 -46.72 -6.61 27.77
N ARG A 12 -46.40 -5.43 28.34
CA ARG A 12 -45.01 -4.99 28.62
C ARG A 12 -44.46 -5.82 29.80
N PRO A 13 -43.13 -6.16 29.80
CA PRO A 13 -42.52 -6.80 30.96
C PRO A 13 -42.37 -5.80 32.13
N PRO A 14 -42.37 -6.27 33.39
CA PRO A 14 -42.29 -5.41 34.55
C PRO A 14 -40.91 -4.79 34.75
N ILE A 15 -40.89 -3.54 35.21
CA ILE A 15 -39.69 -2.78 35.59
C ILE A 15 -39.21 -3.30 36.95
N LEU A 16 -38.00 -3.91 36.99
CA LEU A 16 -37.36 -4.35 38.21
C LEU A 16 -36.94 -3.16 39.09
N THR A 17 -37.17 -3.24 40.38
CA THR A 17 -36.83 -2.21 41.35
C THR A 17 -35.34 -2.22 41.72
N LYS A 18 -34.80 -1.07 42.17
CA LYS A 18 -33.41 -0.87 42.55
C LYS A 18 -32.84 -1.89 43.56
N GLN A 19 -33.71 -2.56 44.33
CA GLN A 19 -33.33 -3.55 45.35
C GLN A 19 -33.03 -4.95 44.72
N GLU A 20 -33.70 -5.30 43.63
CA GLU A 20 -33.48 -6.59 42.96
C GLU A 20 -32.16 -6.58 42.14
N THR A 21 -31.76 -5.42 41.60
CA THR A 21 -30.48 -5.25 40.90
C THR A 21 -29.30 -5.40 41.85
N LEU A 22 -29.41 -4.96 43.11
CA LEU A 22 -28.34 -5.10 44.12
C LEU A 22 -28.15 -6.53 44.62
N ARG A 23 -29.21 -7.34 44.70
CA ARG A 23 -29.15 -8.75 45.08
C ARG A 23 -28.45 -9.61 43.99
N ASN A 24 -28.69 -9.32 42.73
CA ASN A 24 -28.03 -10.02 41.62
C ASN A 24 -26.52 -9.70 41.53
N PHE A 25 -26.12 -8.48 41.89
CA PHE A 25 -24.70 -8.10 41.95
C PHE A 25 -23.93 -8.76 43.09
N GLN A 26 -24.57 -9.06 44.21
CA GLN A 26 -23.96 -9.75 45.35
C GLN A 26 -23.81 -11.27 45.08
N HIS A 27 -24.69 -11.89 44.31
CA HIS A 27 -24.60 -13.29 43.92
C HIS A 27 -23.46 -13.52 42.91
N LEU A 28 -23.24 -12.62 41.97
CA LEU A 28 -22.14 -12.68 41.01
C LEU A 28 -20.76 -12.48 41.68
N ARG A 29 -20.65 -11.67 42.73
CA ARG A 29 -19.41 -11.54 43.51
C ARG A 29 -19.10 -12.77 44.39
N ALA A 30 -20.09 -13.51 44.83
CA ALA A 30 -19.88 -14.75 45.60
C ALA A 30 -19.46 -15.93 44.71
N GLN A 31 -19.86 -16.01 43.45
CA GLN A 31 -19.41 -16.99 42.50
C GLN A 31 -17.96 -16.76 42.03
N ASN A 32 -17.53 -15.52 41.84
CA ASN A 32 -16.15 -15.21 41.46
C ASN A 32 -15.12 -15.41 42.60
N ARG A 33 -15.54 -15.40 43.87
CA ARG A 33 -14.64 -15.75 44.99
C ARG A 33 -14.44 -17.27 45.17
N ARG A 34 -15.27 -18.12 44.59
CA ARG A 34 -15.09 -19.60 44.61
C ARG A 34 -14.20 -20.13 43.49
N ILE A 35 -13.94 -19.34 42.46
CA ILE A 35 -13.07 -19.74 41.33
C ILE A 35 -11.60 -19.39 41.63
N SER A 36 -11.33 -18.38 42.48
CA SER A 36 -9.95 -17.99 42.84
C SER A 36 -9.31 -18.84 43.98
N SER A 37 -10.04 -19.75 44.60
CA SER A 37 -9.49 -20.61 45.68
C SER A 37 -9.19 -22.05 45.24
N LEU A 38 -9.30 -22.38 43.93
CA LEU A 38 -9.06 -23.72 43.39
C LEU A 38 -7.77 -23.86 42.57
N CYS A 39 -6.94 -22.81 42.49
CA CYS A 39 -5.68 -22.82 41.74
C CYS A 39 -4.41 -22.80 42.61
N CYS A 40 -4.41 -23.46 43.76
CA CYS A 40 -3.17 -23.69 44.52
C CYS A 40 -3.21 -25.02 45.24
N ARG A 41 -3.05 -26.11 44.53
CA ARG A 41 -2.50 -27.40 45.03
C ARG A 41 -2.13 -28.30 43.83
N VAL A 42 -0.87 -28.24 43.43
CA VAL A 42 -0.24 -29.25 42.59
C VAL A 42 0.55 -30.15 43.54
N PRO A 43 0.28 -31.49 43.59
CA PRO A 43 1.11 -32.42 44.36
C PRO A 43 2.43 -32.65 43.60
N GLN A 44 3.51 -32.65 44.38
CA GLN A 44 4.83 -33.11 43.93
C GLN A 44 4.71 -34.52 43.33
N LEU A 45 5.04 -34.66 42.06
CA LEU A 45 5.30 -35.97 41.44
C LEU A 45 6.80 -36.23 41.47
N GLN A 46 7.10 -37.37 42.06
CA GLN A 46 8.39 -37.97 42.29
C GLN A 46 9.23 -38.05 41.01
N GLN A 47 10.53 -37.83 41.21
CA GLN A 47 11.59 -38.12 40.26
C GLN A 47 11.53 -39.57 39.78
N LEU A 48 11.25 -39.78 38.51
CA LEU A 48 11.54 -41.04 37.83
C LEU A 48 12.97 -40.98 37.30
N TYR A 49 13.82 -41.78 37.88
CA TYR A 49 15.18 -42.08 37.45
C TYR A 49 15.15 -42.67 36.03
N ILE A 50 15.81 -42.01 35.09
CA ILE A 50 16.19 -42.60 33.81
C ILE A 50 17.65 -43.02 33.93
N PRO A 51 18.01 -44.26 33.64
CA PRO A 51 19.39 -44.74 33.80
C PRO A 51 20.29 -44.11 32.73
N VAL A 52 21.40 -43.56 33.21
CA VAL A 52 22.51 -43.05 32.40
C VAL A 52 23.20 -44.23 31.72
N ILE A 53 23.20 -44.28 30.39
CA ILE A 53 24.02 -45.18 29.60
C ILE A 53 25.43 -44.55 29.49
N PRO A 54 26.50 -45.31 29.73
CA PRO A 54 27.85 -44.72 29.76
C PRO A 54 28.35 -44.35 28.38
N ASN A 55 29.01 -43.21 28.34
CA ASN A 55 29.77 -42.62 27.21
C ASN A 55 30.64 -43.67 26.49
N THR A 56 30.30 -43.99 25.26
CA THR A 56 31.27 -44.49 24.30
C THR A 56 31.92 -43.31 23.59
N SER A 57 33.17 -43.10 23.91
CA SER A 57 34.06 -42.12 23.30
C SER A 57 34.24 -42.42 21.81
N PHE A 58 33.52 -41.70 20.92
CA PHE A 58 33.89 -41.61 19.52
C PHE A 58 35.01 -40.55 19.39
N ARG A 59 36.23 -41.05 19.14
CA ARG A 59 37.36 -40.22 18.69
C ARG A 59 36.99 -39.66 17.32
N PHE A 60 36.73 -38.36 17.25
CA PHE A 60 36.77 -37.60 16.00
C PHE A 60 38.21 -37.60 15.48
N SER A 61 38.45 -38.31 14.40
CA SER A 61 39.64 -38.18 13.55
C SER A 61 39.70 -36.74 13.05
N GLN A 62 40.83 -36.11 13.24
CA GLN A 62 41.15 -34.78 12.74
C GLN A 62 40.82 -34.69 11.24
N SER A 63 39.81 -33.96 10.88
CA SER A 63 39.50 -33.59 9.51
C SER A 63 40.61 -32.67 8.99
N ARG A 64 41.18 -33.08 7.91
CA ARG A 64 42.17 -32.35 7.12
C ARG A 64 41.70 -30.93 6.85
N ASN A 65 42.53 -29.96 7.20
CA ASN A 65 42.41 -28.58 6.74
C ASN A 65 42.42 -28.57 5.21
N PHE A 66 41.25 -28.40 4.60
CA PHE A 66 41.17 -27.95 3.21
C PHE A 66 41.48 -26.46 3.19
N SER A 67 42.71 -26.10 2.98
CA SER A 67 43.06 -24.76 2.55
C SER A 67 42.49 -24.61 1.14
N LEU A 68 41.42 -23.81 0.99
CA LEU A 68 40.97 -23.35 -0.33
C LEU A 68 42.11 -22.55 -0.95
N SER A 69 42.65 -23.04 -2.06
CA SER A 69 43.69 -22.35 -2.79
C SER A 69 43.18 -20.99 -3.28
N PRO A 70 44.04 -19.96 -3.39
CA PRO A 70 43.65 -18.64 -3.92
C PRO A 70 43.02 -18.67 -5.31
N THR A 71 43.19 -19.77 -6.04
CA THR A 71 42.66 -19.97 -7.39
C THR A 71 41.12 -20.14 -7.43
N THR A 72 40.48 -20.68 -6.37
CA THR A 72 39.02 -20.87 -6.34
C THR A 72 38.29 -19.54 -6.13
N THR A 73 38.86 -18.64 -5.35
CA THR A 73 38.30 -17.28 -5.13
C THR A 73 38.41 -16.41 -6.40
N VAL A 74 39.43 -16.64 -7.21
CA VAL A 74 39.63 -15.94 -8.51
C VAL A 74 38.67 -16.50 -9.57
N LEU A 75 38.34 -17.81 -9.54
CA LEU A 75 37.36 -18.38 -10.45
C LEU A 75 35.93 -17.90 -10.15
N HIS A 76 35.56 -17.77 -8.89
CA HIS A 76 34.24 -17.19 -8.51
C HIS A 76 34.14 -15.71 -8.94
N ARG A 77 35.19 -14.91 -8.76
CA ARG A 77 35.25 -13.54 -9.29
C ARG A 77 35.24 -13.48 -10.83
N ARG A 78 35.83 -14.46 -11.52
CA ARG A 78 35.84 -14.52 -13.00
C ARG A 78 34.53 -15.02 -13.60
N LEU A 79 33.73 -15.84 -12.91
CA LEU A 79 32.40 -16.26 -13.37
C LEU A 79 31.36 -15.13 -13.25
N PHE A 80 31.52 -14.23 -12.28
CA PHE A 80 30.73 -12.97 -12.23
C PHE A 80 31.21 -11.90 -13.23
N SER A 81 32.47 -11.97 -13.69
CA SER A 81 33.06 -11.04 -14.64
C SER A 81 32.73 -11.32 -16.12
N ALA A 82 31.97 -12.37 -16.42
CA ALA A 82 31.55 -12.69 -17.78
C ALA A 82 30.11 -12.25 -18.09
N MET A 83 29.41 -11.58 -17.16
CA MET A 83 28.20 -10.83 -17.49
C MET A 83 28.61 -9.61 -18.30
N SER A 84 28.13 -9.53 -19.54
CA SER A 84 28.39 -8.46 -20.50
C SER A 84 28.51 -7.11 -19.78
N SER A 85 29.68 -6.48 -19.84
CA SER A 85 29.97 -5.14 -19.27
C SER A 85 29.03 -4.02 -19.76
N SER A 86 28.08 -4.34 -20.59
CA SER A 86 27.10 -3.44 -21.18
C SER A 86 25.76 -3.33 -20.40
N LEU A 87 25.51 -4.19 -19.40
CA LEU A 87 24.24 -4.23 -18.65
C LEU A 87 24.38 -3.88 -17.16
N THR A 88 25.58 -3.51 -16.73
CA THR A 88 25.87 -2.99 -15.38
C THR A 88 26.79 -1.80 -15.46
N GLN A 89 26.68 -0.90 -14.49
CA GLN A 89 27.56 0.24 -14.31
C GLN A 89 28.00 0.33 -12.85
N GLU A 90 29.30 0.52 -12.63
CA GLU A 90 29.78 0.87 -11.30
C GLU A 90 29.40 2.31 -10.98
N ILE A 91 28.73 2.51 -9.85
CA ILE A 91 28.36 3.83 -9.35
C ILE A 91 29.08 4.05 -8.02
N LYS A 92 29.70 5.21 -7.90
CA LYS A 92 30.29 5.72 -6.67
C LYS A 92 29.40 6.84 -6.14
N ALA A 93 28.68 6.55 -5.08
CA ALA A 93 27.74 7.50 -4.45
C ALA A 93 28.46 8.57 -3.61
N PRO A 94 27.79 9.72 -3.34
CA PRO A 94 28.34 10.80 -2.53
C PRO A 94 28.78 10.38 -1.12
N ASN A 95 28.07 9.44 -0.49
CA ASN A 95 28.41 8.87 0.83
C ASN A 95 29.52 7.82 0.79
N GLY A 96 30.21 7.66 -0.36
CA GLY A 96 31.34 6.74 -0.53
C GLY A 96 30.97 5.27 -0.79
N VAL A 97 29.69 4.93 -0.81
CA VAL A 97 29.23 3.58 -1.19
C VAL A 97 29.49 3.35 -2.67
N VAL A 98 30.10 2.20 -3.00
CA VAL A 98 30.36 1.77 -4.39
C VAL A 98 29.59 0.49 -4.65
N TYR A 99 28.82 0.47 -5.75
CA TYR A 99 28.00 -0.68 -6.11
C TYR A 99 27.88 -0.86 -7.63
N GLN A 100 27.43 -2.05 -8.04
CA GLN A 100 27.16 -2.35 -9.45
C GLN A 100 25.66 -2.19 -9.72
N GLN A 101 25.29 -1.16 -10.46
CA GLN A 101 23.90 -0.87 -10.83
C GLN A 101 23.51 -1.66 -12.08
N PRO A 102 22.49 -2.51 -12.03
CA PRO A 102 21.90 -3.10 -13.23
C PRO A 102 21.21 -2.05 -14.10
N LEU A 103 21.40 -2.13 -15.40
CA LEU A 103 20.84 -1.20 -16.39
C LEU A 103 19.84 -1.85 -17.34
N GLY A 104 19.79 -3.19 -17.38
CA GLY A 104 18.96 -3.99 -18.28
C GLY A 104 17.51 -4.12 -17.82
N LEU A 105 16.72 -4.82 -18.62
CA LEU A 105 15.44 -5.39 -18.22
C LEU A 105 15.68 -6.75 -17.57
N PHE A 106 15.00 -7.07 -16.48
CA PHE A 106 15.11 -8.36 -15.80
C PHE A 106 13.97 -9.28 -16.25
N VAL A 107 14.28 -10.27 -17.09
CA VAL A 107 13.28 -11.15 -17.69
C VAL A 107 13.76 -12.60 -17.67
N GLY A 108 12.91 -13.50 -17.20
CA GLY A 108 13.25 -14.93 -17.16
C GLY A 108 14.42 -15.26 -16.24
N GLY A 109 14.70 -14.43 -15.23
CA GLY A 109 15.83 -14.57 -14.32
C GLY A 109 17.16 -14.03 -14.86
N GLU A 110 17.15 -13.37 -16.03
CA GLU A 110 18.35 -12.83 -16.68
C GLU A 110 18.20 -11.35 -17.02
N TRP A 111 19.35 -10.67 -17.11
CA TRP A 111 19.43 -9.29 -17.57
C TRP A 111 19.52 -9.25 -19.09
N ILE A 112 18.62 -8.51 -19.73
CA ILE A 112 18.58 -8.36 -21.19
C ILE A 112 18.52 -6.88 -21.59
N LYS A 113 18.93 -6.57 -22.81
CA LYS A 113 18.69 -5.26 -23.44
C LYS A 113 17.26 -5.19 -23.93
N SER A 114 16.67 -3.98 -23.99
CA SER A 114 15.44 -3.81 -24.74
C SER A 114 15.67 -4.05 -26.24
N LYS A 115 14.66 -4.55 -26.95
CA LYS A 115 14.78 -4.85 -28.40
C LYS A 115 15.05 -3.60 -29.22
N ALA A 116 14.40 -2.50 -28.90
CA ALA A 116 14.59 -1.22 -29.57
C ALA A 116 15.93 -0.54 -29.20
N GLY A 117 16.58 -0.95 -28.10
CA GLY A 117 17.82 -0.36 -27.61
C GLY A 117 17.65 1.02 -26.97
N ASN A 118 16.42 1.50 -26.85
CA ASN A 118 16.10 2.78 -26.20
C ASN A 118 16.45 2.77 -24.72
N LYS A 119 16.80 3.96 -24.20
CA LYS A 119 17.18 4.14 -22.79
C LYS A 119 16.46 5.33 -22.16
N ILE A 120 16.37 5.30 -20.86
CA ILE A 120 15.88 6.38 -19.99
C ILE A 120 17.06 6.83 -19.14
N ALA A 121 17.35 8.13 -19.15
CA ALA A 121 18.28 8.75 -18.21
C ALA A 121 17.60 8.89 -16.84
N THR A 122 18.23 8.40 -15.77
CA THR A 122 17.82 8.66 -14.39
C THR A 122 18.59 9.88 -13.88
N ILE A 123 17.88 10.78 -13.24
CA ILE A 123 18.42 12.08 -12.82
C ILE A 123 18.41 12.16 -11.31
N ASN A 124 19.53 12.52 -10.72
CA ASN A 124 19.59 12.85 -9.30
C ASN A 124 18.89 14.20 -9.07
N PRO A 125 17.75 14.22 -8.35
CA PRO A 125 16.97 15.45 -8.20
C PRO A 125 17.64 16.50 -7.30
N SER A 126 18.69 16.12 -6.54
CA SER A 126 19.48 17.07 -5.72
C SER A 126 20.50 17.85 -6.55
N THR A 127 21.03 17.23 -7.60
CA THR A 127 22.12 17.80 -8.42
C THR A 127 21.70 18.09 -9.84
N GLU A 128 20.55 17.61 -10.29
CA GLU A 128 20.04 17.67 -11.68
C GLU A 128 20.95 16.94 -12.68
N GLU A 129 21.89 16.12 -12.19
CA GLU A 129 22.84 15.38 -13.01
C GLU A 129 22.34 13.95 -13.31
N GLU A 130 22.72 13.43 -14.47
CA GLU A 130 22.42 12.05 -14.83
C GLU A 130 23.19 11.08 -13.91
N ILE A 131 22.48 10.11 -13.30
CA ILE A 131 23.07 9.03 -12.53
C ILE A 131 23.57 7.94 -13.49
N CYS A 132 22.67 7.46 -14.33
CA CYS A 132 22.94 6.45 -15.36
C CYS A 132 21.78 6.37 -16.35
N GLN A 133 21.92 5.49 -17.37
CA GLN A 133 20.87 5.21 -18.34
C GLN A 133 20.44 3.76 -18.28
N VAL A 134 19.16 3.51 -17.99
CA VAL A 134 18.55 2.18 -17.99
C VAL A 134 17.85 1.89 -19.32
N TYR A 135 17.83 0.63 -19.76
CA TYR A 135 17.08 0.25 -20.96
C TYR A 135 15.59 0.45 -20.78
N ALA A 136 14.94 1.03 -21.81
CA ALA A 136 13.51 1.29 -21.85
C ALA A 136 12.79 0.18 -22.62
N ALA A 137 11.88 -0.51 -21.94
CA ALA A 137 11.03 -1.52 -22.55
C ALA A 137 9.95 -0.88 -23.44
N GLU A 138 9.63 -1.56 -24.51
CA GLU A 138 8.50 -1.28 -25.41
C GLU A 138 7.58 -2.50 -25.49
N GLU A 139 6.62 -2.52 -26.42
CA GLU A 139 5.59 -3.58 -26.55
C GLU A 139 6.20 -4.97 -26.70
N ASP A 140 7.18 -5.14 -27.61
CA ASP A 140 7.88 -6.41 -27.82
C ASP A 140 8.56 -6.96 -26.57
N ASP A 141 9.11 -6.08 -25.72
CA ASP A 141 9.76 -6.46 -24.46
C ASP A 141 8.72 -6.89 -23.41
N VAL A 142 7.55 -6.27 -23.44
CA VAL A 142 6.41 -6.67 -22.60
C VAL A 142 5.94 -8.07 -22.98
N ASP A 143 5.81 -8.37 -24.28
CA ASP A 143 5.42 -9.70 -24.77
C ASP A 143 6.39 -10.78 -24.28
N ILE A 144 7.70 -10.51 -24.37
CA ILE A 144 8.75 -11.43 -23.91
C ILE A 144 8.62 -11.66 -22.38
N ALA A 145 8.40 -10.60 -21.60
CA ALA A 145 8.29 -10.69 -20.15
C ALA A 145 7.01 -11.43 -19.72
N VAL A 146 5.89 -11.17 -20.38
CA VAL A 146 4.62 -11.86 -20.10
C VAL A 146 4.70 -13.33 -20.51
N ALA A 147 5.33 -13.65 -21.64
CA ALA A 147 5.57 -15.04 -22.07
C ALA A 147 6.46 -15.79 -21.07
N ALA A 148 7.52 -15.16 -20.56
CA ALA A 148 8.38 -15.73 -19.52
C ALA A 148 7.59 -15.97 -18.22
N ALA A 149 6.79 -15.02 -17.78
CA ALA A 149 5.92 -15.16 -16.62
C ALA A 149 4.89 -16.29 -16.80
N ARG A 150 4.21 -16.34 -17.95
CA ARG A 150 3.23 -17.38 -18.24
C ARG A 150 3.85 -18.78 -18.28
N LYS A 151 5.08 -18.91 -18.77
CA LYS A 151 5.84 -20.16 -18.72
C LYS A 151 6.16 -20.54 -17.26
N ALA A 152 6.67 -19.60 -16.46
CA ALA A 152 7.00 -19.85 -15.06
C ALA A 152 5.76 -20.23 -14.23
N PHE A 153 4.61 -19.63 -14.48
CA PHE A 153 3.36 -19.96 -13.79
C PHE A 153 2.93 -21.42 -13.97
N LYS A 154 3.27 -22.04 -15.11
CA LYS A 154 2.97 -23.44 -15.45
C LYS A 154 4.11 -24.39 -15.11
N ASP A 155 5.29 -23.89 -14.75
CA ASP A 155 6.47 -24.70 -14.48
C ASP A 155 6.33 -25.36 -13.10
N PRO A 156 6.54 -26.68 -12.96
CA PRO A 156 6.46 -27.38 -11.69
C PRO A 156 7.36 -26.82 -10.58
N SER A 157 8.50 -26.20 -10.95
CA SER A 157 9.37 -25.53 -9.97
C SER A 157 8.69 -24.38 -9.22
N TRP A 158 7.57 -23.85 -9.74
CA TRP A 158 6.76 -22.83 -9.08
C TRP A 158 5.32 -23.27 -8.85
N SER A 159 4.66 -23.92 -9.81
CA SER A 159 3.25 -24.36 -9.67
C SER A 159 3.06 -25.42 -8.59
N ASP A 160 4.04 -26.29 -8.41
CA ASP A 160 3.97 -27.42 -7.49
C ASP A 160 4.83 -27.22 -6.22
N ILE A 161 5.45 -26.04 -6.07
CA ILE A 161 6.25 -25.70 -4.90
C ILE A 161 5.37 -25.68 -3.63
N GLU A 162 5.88 -26.23 -2.55
CA GLU A 162 5.18 -26.17 -1.26
C GLU A 162 4.98 -24.72 -0.80
N THR A 163 3.84 -24.46 -0.17
CA THR A 163 3.51 -23.11 0.31
C THR A 163 4.53 -22.56 1.30
N SER A 164 5.06 -23.43 2.17
CA SER A 164 6.15 -23.10 3.12
C SER A 164 7.44 -22.69 2.41
N GLU A 165 7.73 -23.27 1.23
CA GLU A 165 8.92 -22.93 0.45
C GLU A 165 8.82 -21.51 -0.13
N ARG A 166 7.63 -21.09 -0.59
CA ARG A 166 7.40 -19.68 -0.98
C ARG A 166 7.71 -18.72 0.18
N GLY A 167 7.29 -19.10 1.39
CA GLY A 167 7.63 -18.36 2.61
C GLY A 167 9.13 -18.30 2.87
N ARG A 168 9.87 -19.41 2.68
CA ARG A 168 11.34 -19.44 2.84
C ARG A 168 12.05 -18.55 1.83
N LEU A 169 11.61 -18.54 0.57
CA LEU A 169 12.16 -17.66 -0.46
C LEU A 169 11.96 -16.18 -0.11
N LEU A 170 10.78 -15.80 0.38
CA LEU A 170 10.49 -14.43 0.83
C LEU A 170 11.32 -14.04 2.07
N HIS A 171 11.50 -14.93 3.05
CA HIS A 171 12.38 -14.68 4.19
C HIS A 171 13.83 -14.45 3.74
N LYS A 172 14.32 -15.32 2.86
CA LYS A 172 15.69 -15.18 2.32
C LYS A 172 15.86 -13.87 1.55
N LEU A 173 14.84 -13.45 0.77
CA LEU A 173 14.85 -12.16 0.11
C LEU A 173 14.93 -11.01 1.12
N ALA A 174 14.14 -11.06 2.19
CA ALA A 174 14.19 -10.06 3.26
C ALA A 174 15.59 -9.98 3.91
N ASP A 175 16.23 -11.12 4.19
CA ASP A 175 17.57 -11.18 4.76
C ASP A 175 18.62 -10.60 3.81
N LEU A 176 18.47 -10.80 2.49
CA LEU A 176 19.35 -10.20 1.48
C LEU A 176 19.15 -8.69 1.35
N VAL A 177 17.90 -8.20 1.44
CA VAL A 177 17.60 -6.76 1.50
C VAL A 177 18.22 -6.14 2.75
N GLU A 178 18.12 -6.80 3.91
CA GLU A 178 18.75 -6.35 5.16
C GLU A 178 20.29 -6.32 5.06
N ARG A 179 20.90 -7.35 4.47
CA ARG A 179 22.34 -7.38 4.18
C ARG A 179 22.80 -6.16 3.37
N ASP A 180 22.05 -5.81 2.32
CA ASP A 180 22.42 -4.75 1.38
C ASP A 180 21.71 -3.41 1.68
N ALA A 181 21.14 -3.26 2.88
CA ALA A 181 20.33 -2.11 3.26
C ALA A 181 21.00 -0.75 2.99
N LYS A 182 22.31 -0.64 3.27
CA LYS A 182 23.08 0.59 3.02
C LYS A 182 23.17 0.93 1.53
N ILE A 183 23.35 -0.06 0.68
CA ILE A 183 23.41 0.12 -0.78
C ILE A 183 22.05 0.57 -1.28
N ILE A 184 20.99 -0.12 -0.87
CA ILE A 184 19.63 0.14 -1.33
C ILE A 184 19.15 1.52 -0.88
N ALA A 185 19.39 1.90 0.39
CA ALA A 185 19.07 3.25 0.88
C ALA A 185 19.85 4.33 0.13
N THR A 186 21.11 4.08 -0.22
CA THR A 186 21.91 5.00 -1.04
C THR A 186 21.30 5.17 -2.44
N ILE A 187 20.84 4.09 -3.06
CA ILE A 187 20.17 4.13 -4.37
C ILE A 187 18.85 4.92 -4.27
N GLU A 188 18.01 4.62 -3.28
CA GLU A 188 16.74 5.36 -3.05
C GLU A 188 17.00 6.87 -2.89
N THR A 189 18.02 7.24 -2.12
CA THR A 189 18.37 8.65 -1.91
C THR A 189 18.80 9.34 -3.19
N MET A 190 19.65 8.68 -3.99
CA MET A 190 20.12 9.27 -5.25
C MET A 190 19.02 9.38 -6.32
N ASP A 191 18.17 8.36 -6.42
CA ASP A 191 17.18 8.20 -7.49
C ASP A 191 15.89 8.98 -7.20
N ASN A 192 15.47 9.02 -5.91
CA ASN A 192 14.23 9.67 -5.47
C ASN A 192 14.45 11.06 -4.84
N GLY A 193 15.60 11.29 -4.21
CA GLY A 193 15.92 12.53 -3.51
C GLY A 193 15.54 12.56 -2.04
N LYS A 194 14.95 11.51 -1.48
CA LYS A 194 14.63 11.47 -0.05
C LYS A 194 15.89 11.38 0.82
N PRO A 195 15.85 11.90 2.06
CA PRO A 195 16.98 11.79 2.98
C PRO A 195 17.41 10.34 3.20
N TYR A 196 18.72 10.10 3.24
CA TYR A 196 19.30 8.76 3.42
C TYR A 196 18.79 8.07 4.69
N LYS A 197 18.67 8.84 5.77
CA LYS A 197 18.13 8.32 7.02
C LYS A 197 16.69 7.81 6.85
N THR A 198 15.84 8.56 6.18
CA THR A 198 14.45 8.14 5.88
C THR A 198 14.42 6.91 4.96
N ALA A 199 15.26 6.90 3.90
CA ALA A 199 15.36 5.75 3.00
C ALA A 199 15.79 4.48 3.75
N PHE A 200 16.72 4.60 4.69
CA PHE A 200 17.23 3.47 5.48
C PHE A 200 16.24 3.00 6.55
N ASP A 201 15.76 3.94 7.39
CA ASP A 201 14.94 3.64 8.58
C ASP A 201 13.48 3.32 8.23
N GLU A 202 12.95 3.83 7.10
CA GLU A 202 11.55 3.67 6.71
C GLU A 202 11.39 2.77 5.46
N ASP A 203 11.99 3.12 4.32
CA ASP A 203 11.74 2.41 3.06
C ASP A 203 12.35 1.01 3.06
N VAL A 204 13.64 0.90 3.41
CA VAL A 204 14.33 -0.39 3.44
C VAL A 204 13.82 -1.24 4.60
N ALA A 205 13.66 -0.67 5.79
CA ALA A 205 13.12 -1.38 6.94
C ALA A 205 11.67 -1.86 6.67
N GLY A 206 10.83 -1.00 6.08
CA GLY A 206 9.47 -1.37 5.68
C GLY A 206 9.43 -2.44 4.60
N CYS A 207 10.35 -2.41 3.63
CA CYS A 207 10.50 -3.46 2.61
C CYS A 207 10.80 -4.83 3.26
N ILE A 208 11.74 -4.87 4.20
CA ILE A 208 12.12 -6.07 4.96
C ILE A 208 10.91 -6.60 5.74
N GLU A 209 10.21 -5.70 6.46
CA GLU A 209 9.02 -6.04 7.23
C GLU A 209 7.92 -6.64 6.35
N VAL A 210 7.63 -6.05 5.20
CA VAL A 210 6.61 -6.53 4.26
C VAL A 210 6.96 -7.93 3.74
N PHE A 211 8.18 -8.19 3.32
CA PHE A 211 8.57 -9.52 2.86
C PHE A 211 8.49 -10.56 3.99
N ARG A 212 8.93 -10.23 5.22
CA ARG A 212 8.81 -11.12 6.38
C ARG A 212 7.35 -11.37 6.77
N HIS A 213 6.51 -10.33 6.73
CA HIS A 213 5.07 -10.45 6.99
C HIS A 213 4.42 -11.46 6.02
N TYR A 214 4.59 -11.28 4.71
CA TYR A 214 3.99 -12.16 3.72
C TYR A 214 4.66 -13.54 3.64
N ALA A 215 5.92 -13.66 3.99
CA ALA A 215 6.57 -14.95 4.19
C ALA A 215 5.85 -15.77 5.26
N GLY A 216 5.45 -15.11 6.37
CA GLY A 216 4.67 -15.73 7.45
C GLY A 216 3.23 -16.10 7.06
N TRP A 217 2.69 -15.55 5.96
CA TRP A 217 1.35 -15.84 5.46
C TRP A 217 1.30 -16.92 4.37
N ALA A 218 2.40 -17.24 3.73
CA ALA A 218 2.43 -18.08 2.53
C ALA A 218 1.75 -19.45 2.72
N ASP A 219 1.82 -20.04 3.91
CA ASP A 219 1.22 -21.33 4.28
C ASP A 219 -0.13 -21.20 5.03
N LYS A 220 -0.70 -19.97 5.12
CA LYS A 220 -1.92 -19.69 5.90
C LYS A 220 -3.08 -19.19 5.04
N ILE A 221 -3.12 -19.59 3.78
CA ILE A 221 -4.17 -19.23 2.84
C ILE A 221 -5.22 -20.34 2.83
N TYR A 222 -6.27 -20.17 3.63
CA TYR A 222 -7.28 -21.20 3.86
C TYR A 222 -8.56 -20.95 3.08
N GLY A 223 -9.21 -22.05 2.64
CA GLY A 223 -10.59 -22.04 2.18
C GLY A 223 -11.57 -22.35 3.33
N ARG A 224 -12.84 -22.53 2.97
CA ARG A 224 -13.93 -22.83 3.92
C ARG A 224 -14.60 -24.13 3.53
N THR A 225 -14.96 -24.97 4.51
CA THR A 225 -15.94 -26.05 4.33
C THR A 225 -17.32 -25.45 4.54
N ILE A 226 -18.24 -25.71 3.59
CA ILE A 226 -19.59 -25.14 3.58
C ILE A 226 -20.58 -26.27 3.84
N ASP A 227 -21.31 -26.18 4.94
CA ASP A 227 -22.36 -27.13 5.26
C ASP A 227 -23.56 -26.93 4.33
N THR A 228 -23.98 -28.00 3.63
CA THR A 228 -25.09 -27.96 2.67
C THR A 228 -26.10 -29.06 2.93
N SER A 229 -25.70 -30.34 2.77
CA SER A 229 -26.53 -31.50 3.05
C SER A 229 -25.67 -32.75 3.27
N PRO A 230 -26.20 -33.81 3.91
CA PRO A 230 -25.47 -35.08 4.13
C PRO A 230 -24.98 -35.74 2.85
N LYS A 231 -25.58 -35.41 1.69
CA LYS A 231 -25.22 -36.02 0.39
C LYS A 231 -24.32 -35.13 -0.46
N LYS A 232 -23.77 -34.04 0.12
CA LYS A 232 -22.94 -33.10 -0.60
C LYS A 232 -21.86 -32.51 0.30
N LEU A 233 -20.58 -32.71 -0.03
CA LEU A 233 -19.49 -31.94 0.55
C LEU A 233 -19.19 -30.74 -0.36
N ALA A 234 -19.16 -29.55 0.21
CA ALA A 234 -18.75 -28.34 -0.50
C ALA A 234 -17.63 -27.62 0.26
N TYR A 235 -16.62 -27.19 -0.46
CA TYR A 235 -15.53 -26.39 0.10
C TYR A 235 -14.99 -25.39 -0.91
N THR A 236 -14.31 -24.34 -0.41
CA THR A 236 -13.57 -23.40 -1.24
C THR A 236 -12.07 -23.62 -1.13
N ARG A 237 -11.36 -23.28 -2.20
CA ARG A 237 -9.91 -23.11 -2.22
C ARG A 237 -9.61 -21.71 -2.70
N HIS A 238 -8.56 -21.09 -2.15
CA HIS A 238 -7.99 -19.86 -2.68
C HIS A 238 -6.80 -20.22 -3.58
N GLU A 239 -6.91 -19.90 -4.85
CA GLU A 239 -5.88 -20.20 -5.85
C GLU A 239 -5.25 -18.91 -6.35
N PRO A 240 -3.97 -18.92 -6.82
CA PRO A 240 -3.37 -17.74 -7.44
C PRO A 240 -4.16 -17.29 -8.67
N ILE A 241 -4.17 -16.00 -8.94
CA ILE A 241 -4.86 -15.42 -10.12
C ILE A 241 -4.11 -15.78 -11.41
N GLY A 242 -2.76 -15.73 -11.39
CA GLY A 242 -1.94 -16.04 -12.54
C GLY A 242 -0.79 -15.06 -12.78
N VAL A 243 -0.73 -14.48 -13.99
CA VAL A 243 0.23 -13.44 -14.35
C VAL A 243 -0.27 -12.08 -13.86
N CYS A 244 0.44 -11.50 -12.90
CA CYS A 244 0.11 -10.21 -12.30
C CYS A 244 1.01 -9.11 -12.86
N ALA A 245 0.45 -8.18 -13.62
CA ALA A 245 1.14 -6.95 -13.97
C ALA A 245 1.07 -5.97 -12.80
N GLN A 246 2.22 -5.44 -12.42
CA GLN A 246 2.37 -4.50 -11.30
C GLN A 246 3.01 -3.21 -11.80
N ILE A 247 2.36 -2.06 -11.60
CA ILE A 247 2.86 -0.76 -12.02
C ILE A 247 2.98 0.10 -10.77
N ILE A 248 4.22 0.45 -10.43
CA ILE A 248 4.57 1.15 -9.20
C ILE A 248 4.85 2.63 -9.42
N PRO A 249 4.59 3.50 -8.42
CA PRO A 249 4.88 4.91 -8.47
C PRO A 249 6.34 5.21 -8.11
N TRP A 250 6.69 6.48 -8.26
CA TRP A 250 8.04 7.00 -8.03
C TRP A 250 8.31 7.49 -6.60
N ASN A 251 7.28 7.68 -5.77
CA ASN A 251 7.45 8.31 -4.45
C ASN A 251 8.01 7.38 -3.36
N TYR A 252 7.73 6.09 -3.45
CA TYR A 252 8.28 5.02 -2.61
C TYR A 252 8.64 3.80 -3.47
N PRO A 253 9.64 3.89 -4.37
CA PRO A 253 9.88 2.88 -5.40
C PRO A 253 10.07 1.47 -4.83
N LEU A 254 11.04 1.30 -3.92
CA LEU A 254 11.34 0.02 -3.29
C LEU A 254 10.15 -0.52 -2.48
N LEU A 255 9.59 0.33 -1.62
CA LEU A 255 8.53 -0.07 -0.68
C LEU A 255 7.24 -0.45 -1.44
N MET A 256 6.85 0.32 -2.46
CA MET A 256 5.69 -0.01 -3.31
C MET A 256 5.92 -1.26 -4.16
N GLY A 257 7.17 -1.53 -4.55
CA GLY A 257 7.56 -2.80 -5.14
C GLY A 257 7.31 -3.97 -4.18
N ALA A 258 7.76 -3.85 -2.94
CA ALA A 258 7.58 -4.87 -1.90
C ALA A 258 6.10 -5.11 -1.55
N TRP A 259 5.28 -4.03 -1.43
CA TRP A 259 3.84 -4.15 -1.15
C TRP A 259 3.09 -5.00 -2.17
N LYS A 260 3.55 -4.98 -3.41
CA LYS A 260 2.95 -5.74 -4.51
C LYS A 260 3.57 -7.12 -4.69
N LEU A 261 4.90 -7.23 -4.59
CA LEU A 261 5.62 -8.51 -4.70
C LEU A 261 5.28 -9.47 -3.56
N GLY A 262 5.28 -8.97 -2.32
CA GLY A 262 5.06 -9.79 -1.13
C GLY A 262 3.80 -10.67 -1.21
N PRO A 263 2.60 -10.08 -1.30
CA PRO A 263 1.37 -10.86 -1.36
C PRO A 263 1.23 -11.66 -2.65
N ALA A 264 1.70 -11.16 -3.80
CA ALA A 264 1.65 -11.90 -5.06
C ALA A 264 2.47 -13.20 -5.02
N LEU A 265 3.70 -13.13 -4.51
CA LEU A 265 4.60 -14.27 -4.41
C LEU A 265 4.17 -15.25 -3.30
N ALA A 266 3.72 -14.75 -2.15
CA ALA A 266 3.18 -15.59 -1.08
C ALA A 266 1.99 -16.43 -1.54
N THR A 267 1.13 -15.89 -2.41
CA THR A 267 -0.04 -16.58 -2.95
C THR A 267 0.24 -17.45 -4.18
N GLY A 268 1.49 -17.48 -4.69
CA GLY A 268 1.89 -18.32 -5.81
C GLY A 268 1.64 -17.71 -7.20
N ASN A 269 1.41 -16.40 -7.30
CA ASN A 269 1.36 -15.71 -8.59
C ASN A 269 2.75 -15.50 -9.15
N VAL A 270 2.81 -15.14 -10.43
CA VAL A 270 4.00 -14.66 -11.13
C VAL A 270 3.81 -13.19 -11.51
N VAL A 271 4.90 -12.45 -11.63
CA VAL A 271 4.84 -10.99 -11.72
C VAL A 271 5.59 -10.48 -12.95
N VAL A 272 4.98 -9.50 -13.64
CA VAL A 272 5.65 -8.58 -14.55
C VAL A 272 5.47 -7.17 -13.98
N MET A 273 6.54 -6.61 -13.43
CA MET A 273 6.51 -5.29 -12.78
C MET A 273 7.09 -4.22 -13.71
N LYS A 274 6.40 -3.07 -13.81
CA LYS A 274 6.94 -1.86 -14.44
C LYS A 274 7.28 -0.84 -13.36
N THR A 275 8.56 -0.45 -13.31
CA THR A 275 9.02 0.64 -12.44
C THR A 275 8.54 2.00 -12.95
N ALA A 276 8.53 3.02 -12.09
CA ALA A 276 8.39 4.39 -12.55
C ALA A 276 9.64 4.79 -13.37
N GLU A 277 9.45 5.58 -14.42
CA GLU A 277 10.55 6.06 -15.27
C GLU A 277 11.51 6.98 -14.54
N GLN A 278 11.04 7.66 -13.49
CA GLN A 278 11.84 8.59 -12.69
C GLN A 278 12.75 7.86 -11.69
N THR A 279 12.33 6.69 -11.18
CA THR A 279 12.98 6.02 -10.04
C THR A 279 13.03 4.50 -10.23
N PRO A 280 13.76 4.00 -11.23
CA PRO A 280 13.83 2.56 -11.49
C PRO A 280 14.91 1.82 -10.69
N LEU A 281 15.91 2.52 -10.15
CA LEU A 281 17.21 1.92 -9.82
C LEU A 281 17.16 0.95 -8.64
N SER A 282 16.43 1.25 -7.57
CA SER A 282 16.36 0.40 -6.37
C SER A 282 15.65 -0.93 -6.66
N VAL A 283 14.58 -0.91 -7.46
CA VAL A 283 13.87 -2.14 -7.85
C VAL A 283 14.70 -2.97 -8.83
N LEU A 284 15.47 -2.34 -9.72
CA LEU A 284 16.42 -3.07 -10.55
C LEU A 284 17.51 -3.72 -9.69
N TYR A 285 18.02 -3.04 -8.66
CA TYR A 285 18.96 -3.66 -7.72
C TYR A 285 18.33 -4.85 -6.98
N LEU A 286 17.07 -4.71 -6.53
CA LEU A 286 16.31 -5.78 -5.87
C LEU A 286 16.22 -7.06 -6.74
N CYS A 287 16.22 -6.96 -8.07
CA CYS A 287 16.19 -8.12 -8.97
C CYS A 287 17.41 -9.04 -8.81
N ASN A 288 18.61 -8.48 -8.49
CA ASN A 288 19.77 -9.29 -8.17
C ASN A 288 19.52 -10.13 -6.90
N LEU A 289 18.89 -9.54 -5.89
CA LEU A 289 18.57 -10.22 -4.64
C LEU A 289 17.48 -11.27 -4.82
N ILE A 290 16.50 -11.03 -5.69
CA ILE A 290 15.46 -12.00 -6.07
C ILE A 290 16.12 -13.24 -6.74
N LYS A 291 17.07 -13.02 -7.66
CA LYS A 291 17.85 -14.09 -8.27
C LYS A 291 18.70 -14.84 -7.25
N GLU A 292 19.38 -14.12 -6.34
CA GLU A 292 20.21 -14.71 -5.27
C GLU A 292 19.35 -15.47 -4.22
N ALA A 293 18.13 -15.01 -3.94
CA ALA A 293 17.20 -15.70 -3.06
C ALA A 293 16.79 -17.07 -3.61
N GLY A 294 16.81 -17.24 -4.93
CA GLY A 294 16.54 -18.50 -5.61
C GLY A 294 15.12 -18.64 -6.15
N PHE A 295 14.41 -17.53 -6.37
CA PHE A 295 13.15 -17.57 -7.10
C PHE A 295 13.35 -18.16 -8.50
N PRO A 296 12.47 -19.08 -8.94
CA PRO A 296 12.58 -19.69 -10.27
C PRO A 296 12.56 -18.65 -11.38
N PRO A 297 13.31 -18.88 -12.49
CA PRO A 297 13.34 -17.97 -13.63
C PRO A 297 11.96 -17.65 -14.18
N GLY A 298 11.64 -16.36 -14.32
CA GLY A 298 10.36 -15.89 -14.86
C GLY A 298 9.25 -15.70 -13.82
N VAL A 299 9.43 -16.12 -12.55
CA VAL A 299 8.48 -15.83 -11.47
C VAL A 299 8.37 -14.33 -11.21
N VAL A 300 9.49 -13.62 -11.30
CA VAL A 300 9.54 -12.15 -11.25
C VAL A 300 10.24 -11.64 -12.50
N ASN A 301 9.60 -10.71 -13.19
CA ASN A 301 10.14 -9.98 -14.33
C ASN A 301 9.96 -8.48 -14.06
N VAL A 302 10.98 -7.68 -14.35
CA VAL A 302 10.96 -6.24 -14.09
C VAL A 302 11.39 -5.46 -15.32
N LEU A 303 10.57 -4.51 -15.71
CA LEU A 303 10.74 -3.66 -16.87
C LEU A 303 10.84 -2.20 -16.43
N SER A 304 11.84 -1.48 -16.93
CA SER A 304 11.85 -0.01 -16.95
C SER A 304 11.28 0.45 -18.28
N GLY A 305 10.46 1.50 -18.30
CA GLY A 305 9.83 1.98 -19.53
C GLY A 305 8.81 3.06 -19.26
N TYR A 306 8.39 3.75 -20.31
CA TYR A 306 7.40 4.81 -20.20
C TYR A 306 5.97 4.28 -20.01
N GLY A 307 5.16 5.03 -19.27
CA GLY A 307 3.75 4.67 -19.04
C GLY A 307 2.95 4.54 -20.35
N LYS A 308 3.24 5.37 -21.36
CA LYS A 308 2.53 5.40 -22.65
C LYS A 308 2.85 4.23 -23.59
N THR A 309 4.02 3.60 -23.43
CA THR A 309 4.50 2.46 -24.23
C THR A 309 4.41 1.18 -23.40
N ALA A 310 5.43 0.81 -22.67
CA ALA A 310 5.49 -0.41 -21.88
C ALA A 310 4.30 -0.54 -20.88
N GLY A 311 3.91 0.56 -20.23
CA GLY A 311 2.76 0.55 -19.31
C GLY A 311 1.44 0.23 -20.01
N ALA A 312 1.17 0.88 -21.15
CA ALA A 312 -0.04 0.66 -21.91
C ALA A 312 -0.09 -0.77 -22.52
N ALA A 313 1.02 -1.24 -23.09
CA ALA A 313 1.15 -2.59 -23.61
C ALA A 313 0.87 -3.64 -22.52
N LEU A 314 1.49 -3.49 -21.35
CA LEU A 314 1.31 -4.40 -20.21
C LEU A 314 -0.15 -4.45 -19.72
N VAL A 315 -0.82 -3.29 -19.66
CA VAL A 315 -2.24 -3.21 -19.25
C VAL A 315 -3.18 -3.87 -20.25
N GLN A 316 -2.89 -3.74 -21.54
CA GLN A 316 -3.74 -4.28 -22.61
C GLN A 316 -3.42 -5.75 -22.95
N HIS A 317 -2.30 -6.29 -22.48
CA HIS A 317 -1.85 -7.63 -22.83
C HIS A 317 -2.87 -8.70 -22.43
N LEU A 318 -3.27 -9.57 -23.39
CA LEU A 318 -4.33 -10.56 -23.20
C LEU A 318 -3.95 -11.69 -22.22
N ASP A 319 -2.66 -12.02 -22.13
CA ASP A 319 -2.14 -13.06 -21.21
C ASP A 319 -1.78 -12.51 -19.81
N VAL A 320 -2.21 -11.30 -19.48
CA VAL A 320 -2.17 -10.76 -18.13
C VAL A 320 -3.53 -10.97 -17.47
N ASP A 321 -3.53 -11.60 -16.28
CA ASP A 321 -4.75 -11.96 -15.55
C ASP A 321 -5.14 -10.89 -14.51
N LYS A 322 -4.17 -10.11 -14.03
CA LYS A 322 -4.38 -9.06 -13.02
C LYS A 322 -3.49 -7.84 -13.27
N ILE A 323 -4.06 -6.66 -13.00
CA ILE A 323 -3.32 -5.40 -12.86
C ILE A 323 -3.36 -4.95 -11.40
N ALA A 324 -2.19 -4.61 -10.84
CA ALA A 324 -2.06 -3.86 -9.60
C ALA A 324 -1.32 -2.55 -9.91
N PHE A 325 -2.00 -1.43 -9.70
CA PHE A 325 -1.49 -0.09 -10.02
C PHE A 325 -1.52 0.80 -8.79
N THR A 326 -0.45 1.54 -8.56
CA THR A 326 -0.42 2.69 -7.65
C THR A 326 0.11 3.91 -8.40
N GLY A 327 -0.60 5.04 -8.31
CA GLY A 327 -0.21 6.28 -8.97
C GLY A 327 -1.34 7.31 -9.06
N SER A 328 -1.32 8.19 -10.06
CA SER A 328 -2.32 9.24 -10.17
C SER A 328 -3.72 8.71 -10.52
N THR A 329 -4.76 9.35 -9.96
CA THR A 329 -6.17 9.04 -10.27
C THR A 329 -6.47 9.13 -11.77
N PHE A 330 -5.84 10.07 -12.48
CA PHE A 330 -5.97 10.19 -13.94
C PHE A 330 -5.47 8.92 -14.65
N THR A 331 -4.27 8.45 -14.32
CA THR A 331 -3.70 7.22 -14.90
C THR A 331 -4.52 5.99 -14.51
N GLY A 332 -5.00 5.89 -13.26
CA GLY A 332 -5.87 4.80 -12.84
C GLY A 332 -7.14 4.67 -13.69
N LYS A 333 -7.77 5.81 -14.05
CA LYS A 333 -8.92 5.85 -14.97
C LYS A 333 -8.57 5.34 -16.40
N GLN A 334 -7.37 5.67 -16.90
CA GLN A 334 -6.91 5.16 -18.21
C GLN A 334 -6.66 3.65 -18.15
N ILE A 335 -6.00 3.17 -17.08
CA ILE A 335 -5.75 1.74 -16.87
C ILE A 335 -7.07 0.96 -16.85
N MET A 336 -8.10 1.43 -16.14
CA MET A 336 -9.40 0.78 -16.14
C MET A 336 -9.99 0.62 -17.54
N LYS A 337 -9.90 1.68 -18.35
CA LYS A 337 -10.39 1.65 -19.74
C LYS A 337 -9.63 0.62 -20.59
N MET A 338 -8.31 0.60 -20.48
CA MET A 338 -7.45 -0.29 -21.25
C MET A 338 -7.55 -1.75 -20.80
N ALA A 339 -7.63 -1.99 -19.47
CA ALA A 339 -7.68 -3.34 -18.93
C ALA A 339 -9.00 -4.10 -19.19
N SER A 340 -10.04 -3.41 -19.66
CA SER A 340 -11.34 -4.03 -19.96
C SER A 340 -11.31 -5.03 -21.13
N VAL A 341 -10.24 -5.07 -21.91
CA VAL A 341 -10.11 -5.91 -23.13
C VAL A 341 -10.33 -7.41 -22.87
N ASN A 342 -9.98 -7.94 -21.70
CA ASN A 342 -10.15 -9.35 -21.33
C ASN A 342 -10.72 -9.54 -19.92
N LEU A 343 -11.35 -8.51 -19.33
CA LEU A 343 -11.97 -8.53 -18.00
C LEU A 343 -11.01 -8.96 -16.87
N LYS A 344 -9.73 -8.62 -16.99
CA LYS A 344 -8.71 -8.98 -15.98
C LYS A 344 -9.01 -8.35 -14.63
N ASN A 345 -8.55 -8.99 -13.56
CA ASN A 345 -8.66 -8.45 -12.21
C ASN A 345 -7.87 -7.13 -12.09
N ILE A 346 -8.40 -6.15 -11.37
CA ILE A 346 -7.76 -4.84 -11.21
C ILE A 346 -7.73 -4.47 -9.74
N THR A 347 -6.57 -4.00 -9.27
CA THR A 347 -6.40 -3.28 -8.00
C THR A 347 -5.84 -1.90 -8.31
N LEU A 348 -6.47 -0.84 -7.78
CA LEU A 348 -6.05 0.54 -7.97
C LEU A 348 -5.89 1.23 -6.62
N GLU A 349 -4.72 1.75 -6.36
CA GLU A 349 -4.44 2.70 -5.29
C GLU A 349 -4.04 4.02 -5.93
N THR A 350 -4.85 5.06 -5.69
CA THR A 350 -4.69 6.35 -6.36
C THR A 350 -4.61 7.48 -5.35
N GLY A 351 -4.45 8.73 -5.86
CA GLY A 351 -4.19 9.89 -5.04
C GLY A 351 -5.22 10.19 -3.96
N GLY A 352 -4.87 11.10 -3.08
CA GLY A 352 -5.69 11.57 -1.97
C GLY A 352 -5.66 13.09 -1.82
N LYS A 353 -6.63 13.62 -1.09
CA LYS A 353 -6.66 14.99 -0.55
C LYS A 353 -7.19 14.91 0.87
N SER A 354 -6.43 14.24 1.70
CA SER A 354 -6.86 13.78 3.02
C SER A 354 -7.13 14.94 3.97
N PRO A 355 -8.30 14.98 4.63
CA PRO A 355 -8.59 15.96 5.66
C PRO A 355 -7.89 15.59 6.97
N ASN A 356 -7.48 16.62 7.73
CA ASN A 356 -7.02 16.54 9.10
C ASN A 356 -7.88 17.48 9.94
N ILE A 357 -8.67 16.94 10.88
CA ILE A 357 -9.62 17.70 11.69
C ILE A 357 -9.07 17.84 13.10
N ILE A 358 -8.91 19.08 13.57
CA ILE A 358 -8.34 19.35 14.90
C ILE A 358 -9.35 20.17 15.72
N PHE A 359 -9.94 19.53 16.72
CA PHE A 359 -10.89 20.15 17.64
C PHE A 359 -10.19 21.00 18.71
N ASP A 360 -10.95 21.89 19.35
CA ASP A 360 -10.44 22.83 20.36
C ASP A 360 -9.97 22.17 21.67
N ASP A 361 -10.35 20.91 21.91
CA ASP A 361 -9.90 20.09 23.03
C ASP A 361 -8.70 19.19 22.72
N ALA A 362 -8.16 19.25 21.48
CA ALA A 362 -7.00 18.44 21.09
C ALA A 362 -5.74 18.79 21.90
N GLU A 363 -4.84 17.84 22.02
CA GLU A 363 -3.51 18.09 22.54
C GLU A 363 -2.66 18.78 21.48
N ILE A 364 -2.54 20.10 21.57
CA ILE A 364 -2.02 20.98 20.50
C ILE A 364 -0.60 20.58 20.08
N ASP A 365 0.31 20.37 21.04
CA ASP A 365 1.70 19.99 20.73
C ASP A 365 1.79 18.67 19.94
N GLN A 366 1.01 17.65 20.31
CA GLN A 366 0.95 16.40 19.58
C GLN A 366 0.25 16.55 18.20
N ALA A 367 -0.83 17.33 18.15
CA ALA A 367 -1.52 17.60 16.90
C ALA A 367 -0.61 18.34 15.89
N ILE A 368 0.23 19.26 16.34
CA ILE A 368 1.24 19.94 15.51
C ILE A 368 2.24 18.95 14.94
N LYS A 369 2.86 18.11 15.80
CA LYS A 369 3.87 17.13 15.39
C LYS A 369 3.32 16.12 14.39
N TRP A 370 2.13 15.57 14.64
CA TRP A 370 1.47 14.63 13.74
C TRP A 370 0.97 15.29 12.45
N THR A 371 0.49 16.54 12.50
CA THR A 371 0.13 17.30 11.30
C THR A 371 1.35 17.53 10.43
N HIS A 372 2.48 17.92 11.05
CA HIS A 372 3.75 18.10 10.36
C HIS A 372 4.21 16.80 9.69
N SER A 373 4.31 15.70 10.44
CA SER A 373 4.66 14.38 9.91
C SER A 373 3.69 13.97 8.80
N GLY A 374 2.38 14.18 8.99
CA GLY A 374 1.35 13.79 8.04
C GLY A 374 1.39 14.51 6.69
N ILE A 375 2.09 15.66 6.57
CA ILE A 375 2.18 16.41 5.31
C ILE A 375 3.61 16.65 4.84
N MET A 376 4.59 16.79 5.73
CA MET A 376 5.95 17.16 5.33
C MET A 376 6.87 15.95 5.10
N SER A 377 6.53 14.76 5.62
CA SER A 377 7.28 13.52 5.34
C SER A 377 7.39 13.28 3.84
N ASN A 378 8.52 12.72 3.40
CA ASN A 378 8.84 12.47 1.99
C ASN A 378 8.60 13.69 1.09
N MET A 379 8.92 14.90 1.59
CA MET A 379 8.72 16.17 0.87
C MET A 379 7.25 16.41 0.44
N GLY A 380 6.29 15.89 1.20
CA GLY A 380 4.85 15.94 0.88
C GLY A 380 4.42 15.01 -0.27
N GLN A 381 5.32 14.17 -0.77
CA GLN A 381 5.07 13.23 -1.88
C GLN A 381 4.45 11.92 -1.35
N VAL A 382 3.35 12.06 -0.62
CA VAL A 382 2.63 10.98 0.06
C VAL A 382 1.16 10.99 -0.36
N CYS A 383 0.65 9.87 -0.86
CA CYS A 383 -0.74 9.77 -1.33
C CYS A 383 -1.77 10.00 -0.21
N THR A 384 -1.42 9.68 1.02
CA THR A 384 -2.25 9.87 2.22
C THR A 384 -2.00 11.21 2.92
N ALA A 385 -1.12 12.06 2.39
CA ALA A 385 -0.77 13.35 2.99
C ALA A 385 -2.00 14.13 3.44
N THR A 386 -2.07 14.47 4.74
CA THR A 386 -3.18 15.20 5.34
C THR A 386 -3.07 16.70 5.08
N SER A 387 -3.14 17.05 3.80
CA SER A 387 -2.84 18.40 3.29
C SER A 387 -3.96 19.42 3.47
N ARG A 388 -5.21 19.00 3.78
CA ARG A 388 -6.34 19.85 4.14
C ARG A 388 -6.53 19.83 5.65
N VAL A 389 -6.04 20.84 6.35
CA VAL A 389 -6.13 20.92 7.82
C VAL A 389 -7.27 21.84 8.22
N TYR A 390 -8.27 21.27 8.89
CA TYR A 390 -9.40 21.97 9.46
C TYR A 390 -9.16 22.20 10.95
N LEU A 391 -9.08 23.46 11.35
CA LEU A 391 -8.86 23.89 12.74
C LEU A 391 -10.14 24.47 13.32
N HIS A 392 -10.52 24.04 14.51
CA HIS A 392 -11.62 24.70 15.23
C HIS A 392 -11.29 26.19 15.44
N GLU A 393 -12.28 27.08 15.25
CA GLU A 393 -12.04 28.54 15.23
C GLU A 393 -11.32 29.09 16.45
N LYS A 394 -11.52 28.49 17.64
CA LYS A 394 -10.88 28.92 18.90
C LYS A 394 -9.38 28.71 18.94
N ILE A 395 -8.85 27.73 18.20
CA ILE A 395 -7.42 27.41 18.19
C ILE A 395 -6.72 27.83 16.87
N TYR A 396 -7.47 28.38 15.92
CA TYR A 396 -7.00 28.59 14.54
C TYR A 396 -5.68 29.38 14.46
N ASN A 397 -5.65 30.58 15.05
CA ASN A 397 -4.46 31.44 14.96
C ASN A 397 -3.29 30.87 15.78
N GLN A 398 -3.55 30.38 17.00
CA GLN A 398 -2.54 29.77 17.85
C GLN A 398 -1.87 28.59 17.15
N PHE A 399 -2.67 27.68 16.60
CA PHE A 399 -2.15 26.47 15.94
C PHE A 399 -1.26 26.81 14.75
N ILE A 400 -1.66 27.78 13.90
CA ILE A 400 -0.88 28.16 12.71
C ILE A 400 0.48 28.76 13.11
N GLU A 401 0.50 29.63 14.11
CA GLU A 401 1.76 30.26 14.58
C GLU A 401 2.69 29.21 15.21
N GLU A 402 2.17 28.31 16.05
CA GLU A 402 2.97 27.23 16.65
C GLU A 402 3.43 26.21 15.61
N PHE A 403 2.59 25.84 14.64
CA PHE A 403 2.96 24.96 13.52
C PHE A 403 4.06 25.58 12.65
N LYS A 404 3.94 26.86 12.31
CA LYS A 404 4.96 27.58 11.55
C LYS A 404 6.31 27.59 12.27
N LYS A 405 6.29 27.84 13.59
CA LYS A 405 7.49 27.80 14.43
C LYS A 405 8.10 26.42 14.44
N PHE A 406 7.32 25.37 14.73
CA PHE A 406 7.77 23.99 14.74
C PHE A 406 8.35 23.57 13.40
N MET A 407 7.65 23.88 12.28
CA MET A 407 8.12 23.59 10.93
C MET A 407 9.47 24.28 10.64
N ALA A 408 9.67 25.53 11.06
CA ALA A 408 10.94 26.24 10.88
C ALA A 408 12.10 25.61 11.68
N GLU A 409 11.80 24.99 12.82
CA GLU A 409 12.80 24.30 13.66
C GLU A 409 13.21 22.94 13.10
N VAL A 410 12.27 22.18 12.52
CA VAL A 410 12.52 20.77 12.16
C VAL A 410 12.73 20.53 10.66
N ASN A 411 12.23 21.39 9.76
CA ASN A 411 12.38 21.22 8.31
C ASN A 411 13.74 21.72 7.82
N VAL A 412 14.81 21.03 8.16
CA VAL A 412 16.14 21.28 7.59
C VAL A 412 16.13 20.82 6.13
N ILE A 413 16.24 21.77 5.21
CA ILE A 413 16.33 21.50 3.75
C ILE A 413 17.80 21.44 3.38
N GLY A 414 18.26 20.39 2.71
CA GLY A 414 19.67 20.25 2.36
C GLY A 414 20.01 19.01 1.56
N ASP A 415 21.30 18.70 1.53
CA ASP A 415 21.79 17.47 0.90
C ASP A 415 21.13 16.24 1.56
N PRO A 416 20.48 15.36 0.79
CA PRO A 416 19.83 14.18 1.33
C PRO A 416 20.78 13.20 2.05
N PHE A 417 22.09 13.29 1.84
CA PHE A 417 23.07 12.44 2.53
C PHE A 417 23.52 13.01 3.89
N GLU A 418 23.18 14.24 4.21
CA GLU A 418 23.48 14.82 5.53
C GLU A 418 22.48 14.31 6.58
N GLU A 419 22.98 13.90 7.73
CA GLU A 419 22.18 13.29 8.82
C GLU A 419 21.08 14.21 9.35
N THR A 420 21.31 15.51 9.31
CA THR A 420 20.39 16.54 9.81
C THR A 420 19.31 16.92 8.81
N THR A 421 19.40 16.49 7.56
CA THR A 421 18.43 16.83 6.52
C THR A 421 17.12 16.10 6.77
N PHE A 422 16.05 16.87 6.94
CA PHE A 422 14.68 16.37 7.01
C PHE A 422 14.01 16.36 5.63
N GLN A 423 14.28 17.38 4.83
CA GLN A 423 13.62 17.59 3.54
C GLN A 423 14.64 17.66 2.39
N GLY A 424 14.56 16.68 1.49
CA GLY A 424 15.28 16.64 0.22
C GLY A 424 14.54 17.39 -0.90
N PRO A 425 14.96 17.22 -2.17
CA PRO A 425 14.31 17.82 -3.34
C PRO A 425 13.01 17.08 -3.72
N GLN A 426 12.21 17.67 -4.59
CA GLN A 426 11.15 16.98 -5.31
C GLN A 426 11.76 16.03 -6.35
N VAL A 427 11.08 14.91 -6.65
CA VAL A 427 11.62 13.85 -7.50
C VAL A 427 12.02 14.30 -8.92
N SER A 428 11.42 15.34 -9.45
CA SER A 428 11.65 15.78 -10.83
C SER A 428 11.30 17.25 -11.04
N LYS A 429 11.85 17.84 -12.11
CA LYS A 429 11.52 19.19 -12.54
C LYS A 429 10.01 19.38 -12.80
N ALA A 430 9.35 18.42 -13.42
CA ALA A 430 7.92 18.50 -13.69
C ALA A 430 7.09 18.58 -12.41
N GLN A 431 7.45 17.82 -11.37
CA GLN A 431 6.78 17.87 -10.07
C GLN A 431 7.09 19.19 -9.34
N TYR A 432 8.34 19.63 -9.40
CA TYR A 432 8.77 20.92 -8.86
C TYR A 432 7.98 22.10 -9.45
N ASP A 433 7.92 22.19 -10.80
CA ASP A 433 7.20 23.26 -11.49
C ASP A 433 5.69 23.22 -11.18
N LYS A 434 5.10 22.01 -11.11
CA LYS A 434 3.69 21.82 -10.74
C LYS A 434 3.39 22.39 -9.36
N ILE A 435 4.22 22.13 -8.36
CA ILE A 435 4.01 22.61 -6.98
C ILE A 435 4.10 24.14 -6.91
N LEU A 436 5.10 24.74 -7.57
CA LEU A 436 5.23 26.20 -7.63
C LEU A 436 4.03 26.84 -8.35
N GLY A 437 3.50 26.22 -9.40
CA GLY A 437 2.26 26.67 -10.06
C GLY A 437 1.05 26.68 -9.12
N TYR A 438 0.95 25.74 -8.17
CA TYR A 438 -0.10 25.77 -7.15
C TYR A 438 0.08 26.90 -6.12
N VAL A 439 1.30 27.36 -5.87
CA VAL A 439 1.53 28.56 -5.04
C VAL A 439 0.91 29.79 -5.71
N GLU A 440 1.18 29.97 -7.01
CA GLU A 440 0.61 31.06 -7.79
C GLU A 440 -0.92 30.98 -7.86
N THR A 441 -1.46 29.76 -8.04
CA THR A 441 -2.90 29.52 -8.05
C THR A 441 -3.53 29.89 -6.70
N GLY A 442 -2.96 29.47 -5.58
CA GLY A 442 -3.48 29.79 -4.25
C GLY A 442 -3.52 31.30 -3.98
N LEU A 443 -2.44 32.01 -4.36
CA LEU A 443 -2.38 33.46 -4.25
C LEU A 443 -3.45 34.14 -5.11
N SER A 444 -3.62 33.70 -6.36
CA SER A 444 -4.59 34.30 -7.30
C SER A 444 -6.04 34.07 -6.87
N GLU A 445 -6.32 32.95 -6.18
CA GLU A 445 -7.64 32.63 -5.61
C GLU A 445 -7.90 33.31 -4.25
N GLY A 446 -6.92 34.09 -3.72
CA GLY A 446 -7.06 34.87 -2.51
C GLY A 446 -6.77 34.15 -1.20
N ALA A 447 -6.06 33.01 -1.23
CA ALA A 447 -5.54 32.39 -0.04
C ALA A 447 -4.31 33.15 0.51
N GLU A 448 -4.12 33.14 1.82
CA GLU A 448 -3.04 33.84 2.50
C GLU A 448 -1.79 32.94 2.58
N LEU A 449 -0.68 33.34 1.96
CA LEU A 449 0.61 32.66 2.07
C LEU A 449 1.30 33.06 3.38
N ILE A 450 1.35 32.15 4.35
CA ILE A 450 1.95 32.36 5.68
C ILE A 450 3.46 32.13 5.68
N SER A 451 3.94 31.14 4.90
CA SER A 451 5.36 30.75 4.84
C SER A 451 5.66 29.97 3.57
N GLY A 452 6.93 30.01 3.14
CA GLY A 452 7.43 29.25 1.99
C GLY A 452 6.98 29.80 0.64
N GLY A 453 6.49 28.91 -0.23
CA GLY A 453 6.00 29.27 -1.57
C GLY A 453 7.09 29.61 -2.59
N LYS A 454 8.35 29.27 -2.33
CA LYS A 454 9.50 29.61 -3.17
C LYS A 454 10.44 28.43 -3.34
N LYS A 455 11.26 28.51 -4.39
CA LYS A 455 12.42 27.63 -4.53
C LYS A 455 13.39 27.80 -3.35
N HIS A 456 14.12 26.74 -3.04
CA HIS A 456 15.23 26.77 -2.09
C HIS A 456 16.53 26.45 -2.82
N GLY A 457 17.53 27.32 -2.70
CA GLY A 457 18.81 27.17 -3.41
C GLY A 457 18.74 27.45 -4.91
N ASP A 458 19.87 27.26 -5.58
CA ASP A 458 20.03 27.53 -7.02
C ASP A 458 20.16 26.26 -7.87
N LYS A 459 20.45 25.11 -7.25
CA LYS A 459 20.58 23.79 -7.89
C LYS A 459 19.69 22.79 -7.18
N GLY A 460 19.15 21.81 -7.92
CA GLY A 460 18.23 20.79 -7.42
C GLY A 460 16.77 21.29 -7.32
N TYR A 461 15.86 20.33 -7.19
CA TYR A 461 14.42 20.61 -7.21
C TYR A 461 13.87 20.89 -5.81
N PHE A 462 14.55 21.73 -5.03
CA PHE A 462 14.19 22.04 -3.65
C PHE A 462 13.13 23.14 -3.57
N ILE A 463 12.08 22.89 -2.76
CA ILE A 463 10.99 23.83 -2.50
C ILE A 463 10.89 24.08 -1.00
N GLN A 464 10.71 25.33 -0.60
CA GLN A 464 10.44 25.68 0.78
C GLN A 464 9.10 25.08 1.24
N PRO A 465 9.00 24.49 2.45
CA PRO A 465 7.73 24.01 2.97
C PRO A 465 6.73 25.18 3.04
N THR A 466 5.53 24.96 2.51
CA THR A 466 4.59 26.02 2.16
C THR A 466 3.32 25.91 3.00
N ILE A 467 2.93 27.04 3.62
CA ILE A 467 1.73 27.15 4.45
C ILE A 467 0.79 28.19 3.81
N PHE A 468 -0.44 27.76 3.50
CA PHE A 468 -1.55 28.65 3.17
C PHE A 468 -2.61 28.63 4.26
N ALA A 469 -3.11 29.83 4.62
CA ALA A 469 -4.20 30.03 5.56
C ALA A 469 -5.41 30.67 4.86
N GLY A 470 -6.57 30.70 5.56
CA GLY A 470 -7.80 31.29 5.01
C GLY A 470 -8.34 30.55 3.78
N VAL A 471 -7.89 29.31 3.55
CA VAL A 471 -8.23 28.53 2.36
C VAL A 471 -9.72 28.18 2.36
N LYS A 472 -10.39 28.41 1.22
CA LYS A 472 -11.80 28.07 1.03
C LYS A 472 -11.96 26.78 0.25
N ASP A 473 -13.07 26.07 0.51
CA ASP A 473 -13.29 24.72 -0.03
C ASP A 473 -13.36 24.66 -1.58
N HIS A 474 -13.69 25.76 -2.25
CA HIS A 474 -13.74 25.85 -3.72
C HIS A 474 -12.38 26.09 -4.39
N MET A 475 -11.37 26.52 -3.64
CA MET A 475 -10.04 26.83 -4.18
C MET A 475 -9.35 25.56 -4.71
N ALA A 476 -8.60 25.68 -5.81
CA ALA A 476 -7.90 24.54 -6.42
C ALA A 476 -6.91 23.88 -5.44
N ILE A 477 -6.21 24.69 -4.63
CA ILE A 477 -5.30 24.19 -3.59
C ILE A 477 -6.00 23.37 -2.50
N SER A 478 -7.32 23.52 -2.32
CA SER A 478 -8.15 22.68 -1.43
C SER A 478 -8.70 21.43 -2.13
N ARG A 479 -8.90 21.49 -3.44
CA ARG A 479 -9.56 20.44 -4.23
C ARG A 479 -8.61 19.42 -4.86
N GLU A 480 -7.43 19.88 -5.30
CA GLU A 480 -6.52 19.09 -6.11
C GLU A 480 -5.33 18.57 -5.31
N GLU A 481 -4.83 17.39 -5.69
CA GLU A 481 -3.64 16.77 -5.11
C GLU A 481 -2.38 17.48 -5.61
N ILE A 482 -1.72 18.24 -4.73
CA ILE A 482 -0.49 18.97 -5.03
C ILE A 482 0.72 18.04 -5.05
N PHE A 483 0.80 17.17 -4.06
CA PHE A 483 1.84 16.14 -3.90
C PHE A 483 3.23 16.75 -3.64
N GLY A 484 3.29 17.70 -2.71
CA GLY A 484 4.49 18.45 -2.30
C GLY A 484 4.38 18.94 -0.86
N PRO A 485 5.41 19.60 -0.30
CA PRO A 485 5.44 20.10 1.06
C PRO A 485 4.54 21.35 1.21
N PHE A 486 3.22 21.12 1.12
CA PHE A 486 2.22 22.16 0.95
C PHE A 486 0.98 21.87 1.80
N VAL A 487 0.72 22.69 2.82
CA VAL A 487 -0.42 22.56 3.72
C VAL A 487 -1.39 23.70 3.60
N CYS A 488 -2.71 23.35 3.65
CA CYS A 488 -3.82 24.30 3.58
C CYS A 488 -4.58 24.32 4.90
N PHE A 489 -4.65 25.46 5.58
CA PHE A 489 -5.42 25.65 6.80
C PHE A 489 -6.75 26.34 6.52
N SER A 490 -7.83 25.75 7.05
CA SER A 490 -9.20 26.27 7.05
C SER A 490 -9.78 26.23 8.46
N SER A 491 -10.62 27.18 8.83
CA SER A 491 -11.33 27.17 10.11
C SER A 491 -12.70 26.52 10.01
N PHE A 492 -13.19 25.91 11.10
CA PHE A 492 -14.56 25.44 11.23
C PHE A 492 -15.13 25.78 12.63
N LYS A 493 -16.46 25.69 12.78
CA LYS A 493 -17.18 26.02 14.02
C LYS A 493 -17.84 24.82 14.68
N THR A 494 -18.45 23.93 13.88
CA THR A 494 -19.21 22.79 14.42
C THR A 494 -18.72 21.45 13.86
N GLU A 495 -19.01 20.38 14.60
CA GLU A 495 -18.67 19.01 14.18
C GLU A 495 -19.35 18.63 12.87
N GLU A 496 -20.62 19.00 12.71
CA GLU A 496 -21.40 18.69 11.50
C GLU A 496 -20.83 19.40 10.27
N GLU A 497 -20.50 20.69 10.40
CA GLU A 497 -19.87 21.49 9.34
C GLU A 497 -18.56 20.83 8.86
N VAL A 498 -17.68 20.49 9.79
CA VAL A 498 -16.36 19.97 9.39
C VAL A 498 -16.44 18.59 8.78
N ILE A 499 -17.35 17.73 9.23
CA ILE A 499 -17.58 16.40 8.63
C ILE A 499 -18.09 16.54 7.19
N GLU A 500 -19.04 17.44 6.94
CA GLU A 500 -19.55 17.70 5.59
C GLU A 500 -18.44 18.20 4.66
N ARG A 501 -17.69 19.21 5.08
CA ARG A 501 -16.58 19.79 4.32
C ARG A 501 -15.42 18.80 4.09
N ALA A 502 -15.08 18.00 5.11
CA ALA A 502 -14.07 16.95 5.00
C ALA A 502 -14.46 15.90 3.94
N ASN A 503 -15.74 15.56 3.85
CA ASN A 503 -16.28 14.60 2.90
C ASN A 503 -16.54 15.19 1.50
N ASP A 504 -16.58 16.51 1.34
CA ASP A 504 -16.79 17.17 0.05
C ASP A 504 -15.52 17.15 -0.80
N THR A 505 -15.18 15.99 -1.26
CA THR A 505 -14.04 15.70 -2.15
C THR A 505 -14.30 14.45 -2.97
N THR A 506 -13.71 14.38 -4.16
CA THR A 506 -13.72 13.16 -5.00
C THR A 506 -12.78 12.07 -4.47
N TYR A 507 -11.86 12.43 -3.57
CA TYR A 507 -10.91 11.52 -2.93
C TYR A 507 -11.49 10.87 -1.67
N GLY A 508 -10.79 9.91 -1.13
CA GLY A 508 -11.16 9.20 0.10
C GLY A 508 -10.11 8.18 0.53
N LEU A 509 -8.81 8.55 0.44
CA LEU A 509 -7.72 7.64 0.81
C LEU A 509 -7.54 7.61 2.33
N GLY A 510 -7.20 8.74 2.94
CA GLY A 510 -6.99 8.87 4.38
C GLY A 510 -7.75 10.04 4.98
N ALA A 511 -7.84 10.07 6.31
CA ALA A 511 -8.32 11.17 7.12
C ALA A 511 -7.71 11.08 8.52
N ALA A 512 -7.54 12.23 9.20
CA ALA A 512 -7.11 12.28 10.59
C ALA A 512 -8.07 13.12 11.44
N VAL A 513 -8.22 12.78 12.73
CA VAL A 513 -9.01 13.53 13.70
C VAL A 513 -8.28 13.62 15.03
N PHE A 514 -8.22 14.81 15.60
CA PHE A 514 -7.56 15.11 16.88
C PHE A 514 -8.56 15.67 17.87
N THR A 515 -8.75 14.99 18.98
CA THR A 515 -9.62 15.37 20.12
C THR A 515 -9.26 14.51 21.33
N ARG A 516 -9.45 15.03 22.56
CA ARG A 516 -9.38 14.25 23.80
C ARG A 516 -10.66 13.49 24.12
N ASP A 517 -11.77 13.86 23.48
CA ASP A 517 -13.05 13.18 23.62
C ASP A 517 -13.12 11.93 22.76
N ILE A 518 -13.00 10.77 23.40
CA ILE A 518 -12.99 9.47 22.71
C ILE A 518 -14.32 9.15 22.00
N GLU A 519 -15.46 9.61 22.53
CA GLU A 519 -16.75 9.41 21.90
C GLU A 519 -16.85 10.22 20.60
N ARG A 520 -16.45 11.50 20.65
CA ARG A 520 -16.32 12.36 19.46
C ARG A 520 -15.38 11.74 18.43
N ALA A 521 -14.20 11.28 18.85
CA ALA A 521 -13.22 10.69 17.95
C ALA A 521 -13.81 9.55 17.12
N HIS A 522 -14.45 8.57 17.77
CA HIS A 522 -15.08 7.45 17.07
C HIS A 522 -16.31 7.85 16.25
N LYS A 523 -17.12 8.77 16.74
CA LYS A 523 -18.28 9.29 16.02
C LYS A 523 -17.88 9.99 14.72
N VAL A 524 -16.85 10.85 14.78
CA VAL A 524 -16.31 11.54 13.60
C VAL A 524 -15.66 10.55 12.65
N ALA A 525 -14.80 9.65 13.15
CA ALA A 525 -14.16 8.63 12.33
C ALA A 525 -15.17 7.76 11.56
N ALA A 526 -16.28 7.37 12.19
CA ALA A 526 -17.35 6.59 11.54
C ALA A 526 -18.08 7.36 10.42
N LYS A 527 -18.10 8.70 10.46
CA LYS A 527 -18.78 9.55 9.46
C LYS A 527 -17.84 10.00 8.32
N LEU A 528 -16.52 9.89 8.49
CA LEU A 528 -15.56 10.27 7.46
C LEU A 528 -15.53 9.22 6.33
N GLN A 529 -15.62 9.70 5.09
CA GLN A 529 -15.61 8.87 3.88
C GLN A 529 -14.18 8.65 3.37
N ALA A 530 -13.36 8.01 4.20
CA ALA A 530 -11.98 7.64 3.90
C ALA A 530 -11.78 6.13 4.12
N GLY A 531 -10.82 5.54 3.40
CA GLY A 531 -10.49 4.12 3.58
C GLY A 531 -9.66 3.86 4.83
N MET A 532 -8.92 4.88 5.29
CA MET A 532 -8.14 4.89 6.53
C MET A 532 -8.49 6.14 7.34
N VAL A 533 -8.65 5.98 8.64
CA VAL A 533 -8.89 7.10 9.56
C VAL A 533 -7.99 6.95 10.78
N TRP A 534 -7.18 7.95 11.04
CA TRP A 534 -6.32 8.03 12.22
C TRP A 534 -6.96 8.88 13.30
N ILE A 535 -6.89 8.41 14.53
CA ILE A 535 -7.32 9.16 15.72
C ILE A 535 -6.09 9.56 16.52
N ASN A 536 -5.88 10.85 16.69
CA ASN A 536 -4.73 11.45 17.39
C ASN A 536 -3.36 11.07 16.82
N SER A 537 -3.31 10.68 15.54
CA SER A 537 -2.12 10.44 14.74
C SER A 537 -2.40 10.79 13.28
N SER A 538 -1.38 10.73 12.41
CA SER A 538 -1.52 10.92 10.96
C SER A 538 -0.44 10.13 10.23
N ASN A 539 -0.83 9.38 9.19
CA ASN A 539 0.06 8.48 8.43
C ASN A 539 0.75 7.40 9.27
N ASP A 540 0.23 7.11 10.45
CA ASP A 540 0.67 6.03 11.31
C ASP A 540 0.24 4.70 10.69
N SER A 541 1.17 4.04 9.99
CA SER A 541 0.91 2.85 9.18
C SER A 541 1.59 1.62 9.77
N HIS A 542 1.03 0.45 9.54
CA HIS A 542 1.61 -0.83 9.93
C HIS A 542 1.28 -1.89 8.89
N THR A 543 2.24 -2.77 8.58
CA THR A 543 2.13 -3.80 7.53
C THR A 543 0.94 -4.76 7.71
N GLY A 544 0.51 -4.99 8.95
CA GLY A 544 -0.66 -5.84 9.25
C GLY A 544 -2.02 -5.14 9.09
N ILE A 545 -2.06 -3.83 8.83
CA ILE A 545 -3.29 -3.04 8.68
C ILE A 545 -3.59 -2.83 7.19
N PRO A 546 -4.83 -3.07 6.74
CA PRO A 546 -5.17 -2.87 5.33
C PRO A 546 -5.05 -1.40 4.91
N PHE A 547 -4.38 -1.17 3.80
CA PHE A 547 -4.19 0.12 3.17
C PHE A 547 -5.07 0.24 1.92
N GLY A 548 -5.73 1.40 1.73
CA GLY A 548 -6.46 1.71 0.50
C GLY A 548 -7.63 2.65 0.71
N GLY A 549 -8.09 3.21 -0.40
CA GLY A 549 -9.09 4.27 -0.43
C GLY A 549 -10.52 3.83 -0.70
N VAL A 550 -11.42 4.80 -0.58
CA VAL A 550 -12.78 4.78 -1.09
C VAL A 550 -12.94 5.88 -2.14
N LYS A 551 -14.10 6.05 -2.74
CA LYS A 551 -14.34 7.04 -3.83
C LYS A 551 -13.31 6.87 -4.96
N GLN A 552 -12.74 7.95 -5.49
CA GLN A 552 -11.76 7.90 -6.59
C GLN A 552 -10.33 7.58 -6.11
N SER A 553 -10.12 7.39 -4.81
CA SER A 553 -8.85 6.90 -4.25
C SER A 553 -8.75 5.36 -4.20
N GLY A 554 -9.77 4.63 -4.64
CA GLY A 554 -9.81 3.18 -4.66
C GLY A 554 -11.19 2.56 -4.92
N LYS A 555 -12.22 3.36 -5.28
CA LYS A 555 -13.60 2.91 -5.51
C LYS A 555 -14.05 3.18 -6.93
N PHE A 556 -14.66 2.16 -7.56
CA PHE A 556 -15.42 2.28 -8.80
C PHE A 556 -16.90 2.50 -8.52
N VAL A 557 -17.51 3.54 -9.13
CA VAL A 557 -18.95 3.74 -9.19
C VAL A 557 -19.37 3.50 -10.65
N ILE A 558 -20.12 2.43 -10.90
CA ILE A 558 -20.85 2.29 -12.16
C ILE A 558 -22.01 3.28 -12.08
N ILE A 559 -21.87 4.44 -12.71
CA ILE A 559 -23.01 5.30 -13.03
C ILE A 559 -23.68 4.64 -14.24
N ILE A 560 -24.72 3.87 -14.01
CA ILE A 560 -25.65 3.53 -15.06
C ILE A 560 -26.45 4.82 -15.29
N SER A 561 -26.02 5.62 -16.29
CA SER A 561 -26.88 6.66 -16.82
C SER A 561 -28.17 5.97 -17.27
N PRO A 562 -29.36 6.49 -16.96
CA PRO A 562 -30.57 5.98 -17.56
C PRO A 562 -30.41 6.16 -19.08
N LEU A 563 -30.13 5.05 -19.77
CA LEU A 563 -30.23 5.03 -21.22
C LEU A 563 -31.64 5.50 -21.58
N SER A 564 -31.71 6.38 -22.58
CA SER A 564 -32.94 6.81 -23.22
C SER A 564 -33.87 5.61 -23.40
N PRO A 565 -35.18 5.78 -23.31
CA PRO A 565 -36.11 4.66 -23.29
C PRO A 565 -35.90 3.77 -24.52
N ILE A 566 -35.31 2.60 -24.30
CA ILE A 566 -35.23 1.56 -25.30
C ILE A 566 -36.66 1.06 -25.44
N ASN A 567 -37.29 1.35 -26.57
CA ASN A 567 -38.53 0.72 -26.98
C ASN A 567 -38.32 -0.78 -27.15
N CYS A 568 -38.45 -1.55 -26.10
CA CYS A 568 -38.58 -3.01 -26.21
C CYS A 568 -39.97 -3.32 -26.75
N ARG A 569 -40.09 -3.58 -28.06
CA ARG A 569 -41.25 -4.27 -28.62
C ARG A 569 -41.19 -5.74 -28.19
N PHE A 570 -41.91 -6.08 -27.15
CA PHE A 570 -42.32 -7.45 -26.91
C PHE A 570 -43.59 -7.73 -27.70
N PHE A 571 -43.62 -8.81 -28.46
CA PHE A 571 -44.78 -9.32 -29.18
C PHE A 571 -45.92 -9.67 -28.20
N GLY A 572 -47.07 -9.05 -28.37
CA GLY A 572 -48.36 -9.53 -27.91
C GLY A 572 -48.85 -8.98 -26.54
N GLY A 573 -49.78 -8.02 -26.58
CA GLY A 573 -50.68 -7.73 -25.45
C GLY A 573 -50.55 -6.34 -24.81
N TYR A 574 -51.52 -5.46 -25.11
CA TYR A 574 -51.69 -4.17 -24.44
C TYR A 574 -52.03 -4.35 -22.95
N VAL A 575 -51.16 -3.90 -22.05
CA VAL A 575 -51.55 -3.54 -20.68
C VAL A 575 -51.06 -2.12 -20.40
N LYS A 576 -51.99 -1.16 -20.44
CA LYS A 576 -51.77 0.21 -19.94
C LYS A 576 -51.74 0.19 -18.41
N HIS A 577 -50.56 0.19 -17.80
CA HIS A 577 -50.39 0.68 -16.46
C HIS A 577 -49.55 1.95 -16.47
N ARG A 578 -50.22 3.08 -16.12
CA ARG A 578 -49.53 4.32 -15.76
C ARG A 578 -48.80 4.08 -14.45
N PHE A 579 -47.49 3.94 -14.46
CA PHE A 579 -46.67 4.21 -13.30
C PHE A 579 -46.21 5.68 -13.37
N SER A 580 -46.98 6.53 -12.66
CA SER A 580 -46.62 7.87 -12.28
C SER A 580 -45.97 7.76 -10.91
N THR A 581 -44.67 7.73 -10.85
CA THR A 581 -43.80 8.32 -9.84
C THR A 581 -42.36 7.92 -10.22
N ALA A 582 -41.59 8.88 -10.70
CA ALA A 582 -40.16 8.75 -10.90
C ALA A 582 -39.50 8.69 -9.52
N PHE A 583 -39.25 7.48 -9.02
CA PHE A 583 -38.20 7.29 -8.04
C PHE A 583 -36.88 7.21 -8.80
N PRO A 584 -35.89 8.05 -8.49
CA PRO A 584 -34.56 7.80 -8.98
C PRO A 584 -34.05 6.52 -8.28
N LEU A 585 -34.10 5.38 -8.96
CA LEU A 585 -33.40 4.18 -8.55
C LEU A 585 -31.91 4.47 -8.69
N THR A 586 -31.35 5.17 -7.71
CA THR A 586 -29.93 5.17 -7.43
C THR A 586 -29.64 3.81 -6.80
N VAL A 587 -29.42 2.80 -7.65
CA VAL A 587 -28.82 1.55 -7.17
C VAL A 587 -27.37 1.90 -6.81
N GLN A 588 -27.17 2.31 -5.57
CA GLN A 588 -25.85 2.51 -5.00
C GLN A 588 -25.30 1.12 -4.68
N ILE A 589 -24.77 0.42 -5.71
CA ILE A 589 -23.97 -0.76 -5.46
C ILE A 589 -22.67 -0.26 -4.82
N SER A 590 -22.64 -0.32 -3.50
CA SER A 590 -21.43 -0.10 -2.71
C SER A 590 -20.52 -1.31 -2.91
N LEU A 591 -19.78 -1.33 -4.02
CA LEU A 591 -18.61 -2.19 -4.12
C LEU A 591 -17.52 -1.52 -3.29
N THR A 592 -17.11 -2.17 -2.21
CA THR A 592 -15.89 -1.86 -1.44
C THR A 592 -14.74 -1.75 -2.42
N GLY A 593 -13.81 -0.82 -2.19
CA GLY A 593 -12.72 -0.43 -3.10
C GLY A 593 -12.13 -1.58 -3.93
N ILE A 594 -11.59 -1.28 -5.11
CA ILE A 594 -11.02 -2.31 -5.98
C ILE A 594 -9.69 -2.77 -5.35
N GLY A 595 -9.78 -3.72 -4.42
CA GLY A 595 -8.68 -4.26 -3.65
C GLY A 595 -8.25 -3.39 -2.45
N ARG A 596 -7.33 -3.94 -1.70
CA ARG A 596 -6.56 -3.29 -0.62
C ARG A 596 -5.14 -3.80 -0.72
N GLU A 597 -4.20 -3.00 -0.29
CA GLU A 597 -2.82 -3.43 -0.05
C GLU A 597 -2.61 -3.67 1.45
N LEU A 598 -1.58 -4.40 1.81
CA LEU A 598 -1.20 -4.77 3.17
C LEU A 598 -2.21 -5.64 3.94
N GLY A 599 -1.76 -6.17 5.07
CA GLY A 599 -2.52 -7.11 5.90
C GLY A 599 -2.99 -8.35 5.12
N GLU A 600 -3.96 -9.06 5.66
CA GLU A 600 -4.61 -10.20 5.02
C GLU A 600 -5.37 -9.78 3.74
N TYR A 601 -5.87 -8.56 3.68
CA TYR A 601 -6.60 -8.05 2.51
C TYR A 601 -5.73 -7.99 1.25
N GLY A 602 -4.41 -7.75 1.41
CA GLY A 602 -3.45 -7.84 0.31
C GLY A 602 -3.42 -9.22 -0.33
N LEU A 603 -3.48 -10.30 0.47
CA LEU A 603 -3.52 -11.68 -0.04
C LEU A 603 -4.82 -11.95 -0.81
N GLN A 604 -5.96 -11.47 -0.29
CA GLN A 604 -7.26 -11.62 -0.96
C GLN A 604 -7.27 -10.96 -2.35
N ALA A 605 -6.55 -9.86 -2.51
CA ALA A 605 -6.41 -9.19 -3.80
C ALA A 605 -5.61 -10.00 -4.84
N TYR A 606 -4.82 -10.99 -4.41
CA TYR A 606 -3.99 -11.86 -5.27
C TYR A 606 -4.46 -13.31 -5.33
N THR A 607 -5.65 -13.61 -4.82
CA THR A 607 -6.25 -14.94 -4.89
C THR A 607 -7.65 -14.88 -5.49
N GLN A 608 -8.09 -16.02 -6.01
CA GLN A 608 -9.47 -16.24 -6.44
C GLN A 608 -10.04 -17.48 -5.75
N ALA A 609 -11.32 -17.39 -5.34
CA ALA A 609 -12.00 -18.50 -4.70
C ALA A 609 -12.54 -19.47 -5.75
N LYS A 610 -12.11 -20.75 -5.66
CA LYS A 610 -12.69 -21.87 -6.41
C LYS A 610 -13.62 -22.67 -5.49
N ALA A 611 -14.90 -22.81 -5.86
CA ALA A 611 -15.83 -23.68 -5.17
C ALA A 611 -15.74 -25.12 -5.72
N VAL A 612 -15.55 -26.07 -4.83
CA VAL A 612 -15.50 -27.50 -5.16
C VAL A 612 -16.74 -28.18 -4.58
N HIS A 613 -17.47 -28.88 -5.42
CA HIS A 613 -18.68 -29.60 -5.08
C HIS A 613 -18.45 -31.11 -5.25
N VAL A 614 -18.60 -31.87 -4.16
CA VAL A 614 -18.47 -33.33 -4.17
C VAL A 614 -19.84 -33.94 -3.93
N ASN A 615 -20.31 -34.77 -4.88
CA ASN A 615 -21.53 -35.55 -4.71
C ASN A 615 -21.25 -36.78 -3.87
N LEU A 616 -21.94 -36.93 -2.73
CA LEU A 616 -21.80 -38.01 -1.78
C LEU A 616 -22.98 -39.01 -1.87
N GLY A 617 -23.65 -39.10 -3.00
CA GLY A 617 -24.67 -40.15 -3.20
C GLY A 617 -26.03 -39.63 -3.68
N ASN A 618 -26.16 -38.41 -4.20
CA ASN A 618 -27.32 -38.04 -4.98
C ASN A 618 -27.29 -38.77 -6.33
N ARG A 619 -28.37 -39.43 -6.66
CA ARG A 619 -28.59 -40.05 -7.98
C ARG A 619 -29.69 -39.32 -8.68
N LEU A 620 -29.50 -39.03 -9.98
CA LEU A 620 -30.48 -38.44 -10.87
C LEU A 620 -31.38 -39.54 -11.46
#